data_c5d20141f1f938c3843a029d53bf2359
#
_entry.id   c5d20141f1f938c3843a029d53bf2359
#
_cell.length_a   1.000
_cell.length_b   1.000
_cell.length_c   1.000
_cell.angle_alpha   90.00
_cell.angle_beta   90.00
_cell.angle_gamma   90.00
#
_symmetry.space_group_name_H-M   'P 1'
#
loop_
_entity.id
_entity.type
_entity.pdbx_description
1 polymer ?
#
loop_
_entity_poly.entity_id
_entity_poly.type
_entity_poly.pdbx_seq_one_letter_code
_entity_poly.pdbx_strand_id
1 'polypeptide(L)'
;MISFQEALRLCTTNVPAATVEQVGLREAPRRVLAVSVRADSDFPPFDRVLMDGFAMRSVDVSRGWTRFRVIGEAAPGVPSSTPVGPGEAVRVATGAPLPPGTDTVVMLEHTRRLADVEFCLELAPPPGANVARQGAEHRAGEVLVEAGTVLTPLHLAVLVAAGCERIFVYRRPLLGVITTGSELVGVDQPREDYQVRDTNSIMLTRLLLELGLDPPFVATSGDDVARLCEAIERAKRCDILVLTGGVSVGLVDLVPTALEACGFEKVF
;
A
#
# COMPACT_ATOMS: atom_id res chain seq x y z
N MET A 1 22.35 22.27 -25.97
CA MET A 1 22.29 21.25 -24.89
C MET A 1 21.42 21.81 -23.79
N ILE A 2 20.34 21.11 -23.38
CA ILE A 2 19.46 21.54 -22.28
C ILE A 2 20.00 21.07 -20.95
N SER A 3 19.55 21.67 -19.82
CA SER A 3 19.89 21.23 -18.46
C SER A 3 19.19 19.91 -18.13
N PHE A 4 19.72 19.18 -17.12
CA PHE A 4 19.08 17.97 -16.61
C PHE A 4 17.66 18.25 -16.10
N GLN A 5 17.46 19.38 -15.39
CA GLN A 5 16.15 19.76 -14.88
C GLN A 5 15.15 20.03 -16.01
N GLU A 6 15.58 20.68 -17.08
CA GLU A 6 14.73 20.92 -18.25
C GLU A 6 14.41 19.63 -18.98
N ALA A 7 15.36 18.72 -19.16
CA ALA A 7 15.10 17.39 -19.72
C ALA A 7 14.09 16.61 -18.89
N LEU A 8 14.24 16.58 -17.57
CA LEU A 8 13.32 15.92 -16.67
C LEU A 8 11.91 16.52 -16.75
N ARG A 9 11.81 17.84 -16.81
CA ARG A 9 10.53 18.53 -16.99
C ARG A 9 9.85 18.13 -18.31
N LEU A 10 10.59 18.12 -19.41
CA LEU A 10 10.07 17.72 -20.72
C LEU A 10 9.63 16.26 -20.74
N CYS A 11 10.40 15.35 -20.15
CA CYS A 11 10.02 13.94 -20.01
C CYS A 11 8.71 13.80 -19.22
N THR A 12 8.56 14.51 -18.09
CA THR A 12 7.36 14.37 -17.22
C THR A 12 6.12 15.06 -17.76
N THR A 13 6.27 16.12 -18.57
CA THR A 13 5.12 16.84 -19.15
C THR A 13 4.58 16.20 -20.44
N ASN A 14 5.39 15.38 -21.12
CA ASN A 14 4.99 14.70 -22.38
C ASN A 14 4.61 13.22 -22.18
N VAL A 15 4.32 12.81 -20.93
CA VAL A 15 3.86 11.45 -20.65
C VAL A 15 2.40 11.29 -21.07
N PRO A 16 2.04 10.23 -21.80
CA PRO A 16 0.65 9.92 -22.10
C PRO A 16 -0.18 9.75 -20.82
N ALA A 17 -1.46 10.07 -20.88
CA ALA A 17 -2.36 9.87 -19.76
C ALA A 17 -2.37 8.39 -19.35
N ALA A 18 -2.09 8.13 -18.08
CA ALA A 18 -2.07 6.78 -17.55
C ALA A 18 -3.49 6.19 -17.56
N THR A 19 -3.62 4.95 -18.03
CA THR A 19 -4.88 4.21 -17.98
C THR A 19 -5.12 3.62 -16.60
N VAL A 20 -6.39 3.51 -16.21
CA VAL A 20 -6.81 2.94 -14.93
C VAL A 20 -7.31 1.53 -15.15
N GLU A 21 -6.97 0.64 -14.22
CA GLU A 21 -7.49 -0.73 -14.18
C GLU A 21 -7.91 -1.11 -12.76
N GLN A 22 -8.77 -2.11 -12.64
CA GLN A 22 -9.21 -2.63 -11.35
C GLN A 22 -8.46 -3.92 -11.02
N VAL A 23 -7.82 -3.94 -9.85
CA VAL A 23 -7.03 -5.09 -9.40
C VAL A 23 -7.49 -5.57 -8.02
N GLY A 24 -7.21 -6.84 -7.71
CA GLY A 24 -7.34 -7.38 -6.36
C GLY A 24 -6.20 -6.89 -5.44
N LEU A 25 -6.42 -6.92 -4.12
CA LEU A 25 -5.41 -6.43 -3.17
C LEU A 25 -4.08 -7.20 -3.24
N ARG A 26 -4.07 -8.46 -3.67
CA ARG A 26 -2.83 -9.24 -3.84
C ARG A 26 -1.92 -8.70 -4.95
N GLU A 27 -2.50 -8.05 -5.95
CA GLU A 27 -1.82 -7.46 -7.12
C GLU A 27 -1.48 -5.98 -6.92
N ALA A 28 -1.97 -5.40 -5.82
CA ALA A 28 -1.86 -3.98 -5.50
C ALA A 28 -0.49 -3.47 -5.01
N PRO A 29 0.42 -4.28 -4.42
CA PRO A 29 1.70 -3.77 -3.93
C PRO A 29 2.49 -3.02 -5.02
N ARG A 30 3.03 -1.85 -4.66
CA ARG A 30 3.77 -0.95 -5.55
C ARG A 30 2.95 -0.39 -6.73
N ARG A 31 1.62 -0.53 -6.70
CA ARG A 31 0.73 0.17 -7.65
C ARG A 31 0.44 1.58 -7.13
N VAL A 32 0.12 2.47 -8.03
CA VAL A 32 -0.34 3.82 -7.70
C VAL A 32 -1.87 3.82 -7.69
N LEU A 33 -2.46 4.21 -6.57
CA LEU A 33 -3.91 4.28 -6.40
C LEU A 33 -4.50 5.36 -7.33
N ALA A 34 -5.49 5.02 -8.14
CA ALA A 34 -6.11 5.95 -9.08
C ALA A 34 -7.33 6.68 -8.51
N VAL A 35 -8.00 6.09 -7.52
CA VAL A 35 -9.20 6.63 -6.87
C VAL A 35 -9.04 6.52 -5.37
N SER A 36 -9.21 7.63 -4.63
CA SER A 36 -9.13 7.64 -3.17
C SER A 36 -10.11 6.63 -2.56
N VAL A 37 -9.65 5.87 -1.57
CA VAL A 37 -10.46 4.89 -0.86
C VAL A 37 -11.00 5.49 0.42
N ARG A 38 -12.30 5.30 0.65
CA ARG A 38 -13.01 5.75 1.84
C ARG A 38 -13.43 4.57 2.70
N ALA A 39 -13.53 4.82 4.00
CA ALA A 39 -14.05 3.86 4.95
C ALA A 39 -15.51 3.50 4.61
N ASP A 40 -15.84 2.21 4.58
CA ASP A 40 -17.21 1.72 4.40
C ASP A 40 -18.02 1.79 5.70
N SER A 41 -17.35 1.81 6.84
CA SER A 41 -17.95 1.78 8.17
C SER A 41 -17.07 2.55 9.17
N ASP A 42 -17.64 2.80 10.36
CA ASP A 42 -16.89 3.32 11.50
C ASP A 42 -15.88 2.27 12.00
N PHE A 43 -14.70 2.73 12.47
CA PHE A 43 -13.75 1.86 13.14
C PHE A 43 -13.26 2.47 14.47
N PRO A 44 -13.31 1.72 15.58
CA PRO A 44 -13.94 0.41 15.70
C PRO A 44 -15.45 0.46 15.40
N PRO A 45 -16.06 -0.65 14.93
CA PRO A 45 -17.46 -0.68 14.51
C PRO A 45 -18.46 -0.68 15.69
N PHE A 46 -17.98 -0.73 16.91
CA PHE A 46 -18.73 -0.69 18.17
C PHE A 46 -17.82 -0.12 19.28
N ASP A 47 -18.40 0.28 20.41
CA ASP A 47 -17.64 0.62 21.61
C ASP A 47 -16.83 -0.61 22.04
N ARG A 48 -15.50 -0.52 22.01
CA ARG A 48 -14.57 -1.64 22.18
C ARG A 48 -13.81 -1.56 23.49
N VAL A 49 -13.71 -2.67 24.20
CA VAL A 49 -12.89 -2.84 25.39
C VAL A 49 -11.40 -2.82 25.04
N LEU A 50 -10.61 -2.00 25.74
CA LEU A 50 -9.17 -1.84 25.49
C LEU A 50 -8.29 -2.68 26.43
N MET A 51 -8.81 -3.10 27.59
CA MET A 51 -8.03 -3.82 28.61
C MET A 51 -8.85 -4.93 29.23
N ASP A 52 -8.22 -6.03 29.62
CA ASP A 52 -8.87 -7.09 30.37
C ASP A 52 -9.33 -6.58 31.74
N GLY A 53 -10.58 -6.90 32.10
CA GLY A 53 -11.12 -6.36 33.34
C GLY A 53 -12.61 -6.61 33.54
N PHE A 54 -13.27 -5.64 34.15
CA PHE A 54 -14.70 -5.67 34.37
C PHE A 54 -15.37 -4.41 33.85
N ALA A 55 -16.31 -4.57 32.93
CA ALA A 55 -17.14 -3.49 32.41
C ALA A 55 -18.26 -3.20 33.38
N MET A 56 -18.47 -1.92 33.72
CA MET A 56 -19.43 -1.46 34.70
C MET A 56 -19.99 -0.09 34.38
N ARG A 57 -20.90 0.39 35.17
CA ARG A 57 -21.46 1.73 35.07
C ARG A 57 -20.60 2.72 35.87
N SER A 58 -20.04 3.71 35.22
CA SER A 58 -19.22 4.75 35.88
C SER A 58 -20.00 5.56 36.93
N VAL A 59 -21.33 5.69 36.75
CA VAL A 59 -22.21 6.37 37.70
C VAL A 59 -22.25 5.66 39.07
N ASP A 60 -22.12 4.33 39.12
CA ASP A 60 -22.11 3.60 40.41
C ASP A 60 -20.77 3.88 41.14
N VAL A 61 -19.64 3.89 40.40
CA VAL A 61 -18.33 4.29 40.94
C VAL A 61 -18.38 5.73 41.48
N SER A 62 -18.97 6.66 40.74
CA SER A 62 -19.10 8.06 41.11
C SER A 62 -19.97 8.25 42.39
N ARG A 63 -20.89 7.31 42.66
CA ARG A 63 -21.71 7.28 43.89
C ARG A 63 -21.00 6.62 45.08
N GLY A 64 -19.73 6.22 44.91
CA GLY A 64 -18.93 5.61 45.97
C GLY A 64 -19.06 4.09 46.09
N TRP A 65 -19.65 3.42 45.08
CA TRP A 65 -19.70 1.96 45.11
C TRP A 65 -18.31 1.38 44.83
N THR A 66 -17.89 0.48 45.66
CA THR A 66 -16.58 -0.20 45.55
C THR A 66 -16.70 -1.71 45.35
N ARG A 67 -17.90 -2.29 45.55
CA ARG A 67 -18.17 -3.74 45.39
C ARG A 67 -19.14 -3.97 44.26
N PHE A 68 -18.84 -4.97 43.42
CA PHE A 68 -19.62 -5.31 42.25
C PHE A 68 -19.79 -6.82 42.13
N ARG A 69 -20.96 -7.22 41.61
CA ARG A 69 -21.28 -8.61 41.30
C ARG A 69 -21.08 -8.87 39.82
N VAL A 70 -20.32 -9.93 39.48
CA VAL A 70 -20.12 -10.37 38.10
C VAL A 70 -21.33 -11.17 37.64
N ILE A 71 -21.97 -10.71 36.56
CA ILE A 71 -23.20 -11.33 36.03
C ILE A 71 -22.99 -12.07 34.71
N GLY A 72 -21.80 -12.05 34.15
CA GLY A 72 -21.47 -12.70 32.87
C GLY A 72 -20.09 -12.36 32.37
N GLU A 73 -19.81 -12.81 31.16
CA GLU A 73 -18.56 -12.59 30.47
C GLU A 73 -18.81 -12.13 29.03
N ALA A 74 -17.90 -11.30 28.47
CA ALA A 74 -17.85 -10.94 27.06
C ALA A 74 -16.40 -11.03 26.54
N ALA A 75 -16.27 -11.56 25.33
CA ALA A 75 -14.98 -11.74 24.67
C ALA A 75 -15.06 -11.26 23.19
N PRO A 76 -13.93 -11.07 22.52
CA PRO A 76 -13.93 -10.79 21.08
C PRO A 76 -14.73 -11.83 20.31
N GLY A 77 -15.69 -11.36 19.47
CA GLY A 77 -16.59 -12.23 18.72
C GLY A 77 -17.74 -12.85 19.53
N VAL A 78 -17.77 -12.65 20.84
CA VAL A 78 -18.82 -13.16 21.76
C VAL A 78 -19.37 -12.00 22.60
N PRO A 79 -20.29 -11.18 22.06
CA PRO A 79 -20.84 -10.04 22.78
C PRO A 79 -21.78 -10.52 23.92
N SER A 80 -21.74 -9.79 25.04
CA SER A 80 -22.77 -9.97 26.08
C SER A 80 -24.06 -9.27 25.65
N SER A 81 -25.17 -9.98 25.76
CA SER A 81 -26.51 -9.41 25.52
C SER A 81 -27.22 -8.98 26.82
N THR A 82 -26.66 -9.30 27.99
CA THR A 82 -27.25 -9.01 29.29
C THR A 82 -26.99 -7.56 29.69
N PRO A 83 -28.02 -6.72 29.87
CA PRO A 83 -27.85 -5.37 30.38
C PRO A 83 -27.30 -5.38 31.82
N VAL A 84 -26.33 -4.50 32.07
CA VAL A 84 -25.71 -4.36 33.39
C VAL A 84 -26.47 -3.34 34.24
N GLY A 85 -26.96 -3.80 35.37
CA GLY A 85 -27.68 -2.99 36.35
C GLY A 85 -26.75 -2.34 37.40
N PRO A 86 -27.34 -1.60 38.36
CA PRO A 86 -26.59 -1.01 39.48
C PRO A 86 -25.84 -2.06 40.30
N GLY A 87 -24.55 -1.84 40.58
CA GLY A 87 -23.71 -2.76 41.36
C GLY A 87 -23.35 -4.07 40.65
N GLU A 88 -23.65 -4.16 39.37
CA GLU A 88 -23.29 -5.31 38.52
C GLU A 88 -22.12 -4.96 37.59
N ALA A 89 -21.43 -5.99 37.15
CA ALA A 89 -20.35 -5.89 36.15
C ALA A 89 -20.30 -7.15 35.28
N VAL A 90 -19.72 -7.01 34.09
CA VAL A 90 -19.42 -8.14 33.19
C VAL A 90 -17.92 -8.25 33.09
N ARG A 91 -17.37 -9.45 33.24
CA ARG A 91 -15.99 -9.73 32.96
C ARG A 91 -15.74 -9.56 31.45
N VAL A 92 -14.70 -8.82 31.07
CA VAL A 92 -14.44 -8.51 29.67
C VAL A 92 -12.98 -8.78 29.30
N ALA A 93 -12.78 -9.25 28.09
CA ALA A 93 -11.45 -9.37 27.48
C ALA A 93 -11.22 -8.22 26.48
N THR A 94 -9.96 -7.84 26.31
CA THR A 94 -9.51 -6.86 25.32
C THR A 94 -10.04 -7.19 23.93
N GLY A 95 -10.63 -6.20 23.24
CA GLY A 95 -11.24 -6.37 21.92
C GLY A 95 -12.71 -6.77 21.94
N ALA A 96 -13.28 -7.11 23.10
CA ALA A 96 -14.71 -7.41 23.21
C ALA A 96 -15.59 -6.18 22.95
N PRO A 97 -16.80 -6.34 22.39
CA PRO A 97 -17.81 -5.30 22.44
C PRO A 97 -18.14 -4.93 23.89
N LEU A 98 -18.32 -3.63 24.14
CA LEU A 98 -18.69 -3.15 25.48
C LEU A 98 -20.11 -3.64 25.82
N PRO A 99 -20.33 -4.32 26.98
CA PRO A 99 -21.65 -4.82 27.36
C PRO A 99 -22.70 -3.71 27.51
N PRO A 100 -23.98 -3.97 27.14
CA PRO A 100 -25.03 -2.98 27.24
C PRO A 100 -25.22 -2.47 28.68
N GLY A 101 -25.40 -1.15 28.83
CA GLY A 101 -25.57 -0.49 30.13
C GLY A 101 -24.25 -0.13 30.82
N THR A 102 -23.09 -0.48 30.24
CA THR A 102 -21.77 -0.08 30.76
C THR A 102 -21.17 1.03 29.95
N ASP A 103 -20.24 1.77 30.54
CA ASP A 103 -19.53 2.89 29.89
C ASP A 103 -18.05 2.99 30.29
N THR A 104 -17.59 2.07 31.17
CA THR A 104 -16.25 2.11 31.76
C THR A 104 -15.76 0.68 32.04
N VAL A 105 -14.45 0.46 31.94
CA VAL A 105 -13.80 -0.80 32.28
C VAL A 105 -12.71 -0.55 33.32
N VAL A 106 -12.77 -1.29 34.44
CA VAL A 106 -11.66 -1.36 35.41
C VAL A 106 -10.74 -2.52 35.01
N MET A 107 -9.43 -2.29 35.02
CA MET A 107 -8.44 -3.33 34.76
C MET A 107 -8.43 -4.38 35.88
N LEU A 108 -8.12 -5.63 35.59
CA LEU A 108 -8.02 -6.71 36.58
C LEU A 108 -7.07 -6.36 37.72
N GLU A 109 -5.94 -5.71 37.40
CA GLU A 109 -4.89 -5.31 38.33
C GLU A 109 -5.35 -4.26 39.37
N HIS A 110 -6.46 -3.58 39.09
CA HIS A 110 -7.07 -2.58 39.97
C HIS A 110 -8.27 -3.13 40.76
N THR A 111 -8.38 -4.46 40.80
CA THR A 111 -9.49 -5.15 41.51
C THR A 111 -8.95 -6.24 42.43
N ARG A 112 -9.69 -6.51 43.48
CA ARG A 112 -9.45 -7.64 44.37
C ARG A 112 -10.69 -8.52 44.44
N ARG A 113 -10.55 -9.81 44.13
CA ARG A 113 -11.61 -10.81 44.21
C ARG A 113 -12.03 -10.98 45.65
N LEU A 114 -13.35 -11.00 45.89
CA LEU A 114 -13.96 -11.23 47.20
C LEU A 114 -14.59 -12.62 47.27
N ALA A 115 -15.29 -13.05 46.22
CA ALA A 115 -15.93 -14.34 46.06
C ALA A 115 -15.88 -14.78 44.57
N ASP A 116 -16.52 -15.90 44.24
CA ASP A 116 -16.53 -16.42 42.86
C ASP A 116 -17.12 -15.44 41.87
N VAL A 117 -18.14 -14.70 42.27
CA VAL A 117 -18.84 -13.73 41.43
C VAL A 117 -18.80 -12.31 42.00
N GLU A 118 -17.88 -12.00 42.90
CA GLU A 118 -17.79 -10.67 43.50
C GLU A 118 -16.34 -10.18 43.56
N PHE A 119 -16.17 -8.88 43.31
CA PHE A 119 -14.87 -8.19 43.46
C PHE A 119 -15.07 -6.80 44.07
N CYS A 120 -13.97 -6.23 44.58
CA CYS A 120 -13.93 -4.82 44.96
C CYS A 120 -12.89 -4.07 44.15
N LEU A 121 -13.14 -2.78 43.95
CA LEU A 121 -12.18 -1.83 43.36
C LEU A 121 -11.07 -1.53 44.37
N GLU A 122 -9.82 -1.62 43.94
CA GLU A 122 -8.66 -1.07 44.65
C GLU A 122 -8.31 0.31 44.11
N LEU A 123 -8.61 0.55 42.82
CA LEU A 123 -8.50 1.85 42.18
C LEU A 123 -9.77 2.12 41.35
N ALA A 124 -10.44 3.22 41.64
CA ALA A 124 -11.64 3.64 40.93
C ALA A 124 -11.31 4.14 39.52
N PRO A 125 -11.87 3.57 38.45
CA PRO A 125 -11.65 4.05 37.10
C PRO A 125 -12.42 5.34 36.86
N PRO A 126 -11.88 6.31 36.09
CA PRO A 126 -12.65 7.44 35.61
C PRO A 126 -13.74 7.00 34.62
N PRO A 127 -14.81 7.80 34.41
CA PRO A 127 -15.80 7.53 33.37
C PRO A 127 -15.15 7.38 31.98
N GLY A 128 -15.56 6.37 31.22
CA GLY A 128 -15.02 6.08 29.89
C GLY A 128 -13.64 5.39 29.88
N ALA A 129 -13.08 5.06 31.05
CA ALA A 129 -11.77 4.41 31.11
C ALA A 129 -11.75 3.08 30.35
N ASN A 130 -10.65 2.85 29.61
CA ASN A 130 -10.37 1.61 28.86
C ASN A 130 -11.46 1.22 27.84
N VAL A 131 -12.13 2.21 27.26
CA VAL A 131 -13.15 2.05 26.20
C VAL A 131 -12.76 2.89 24.99
N ALA A 132 -12.57 2.24 23.83
CA ALA A 132 -12.53 2.92 22.55
C ALA A 132 -13.96 3.08 22.02
N ARG A 133 -14.39 4.31 21.79
CA ARG A 133 -15.71 4.59 21.23
C ARG A 133 -15.79 4.19 19.78
N GLN A 134 -16.99 3.78 19.34
CA GLN A 134 -17.27 3.55 17.92
C GLN A 134 -16.82 4.75 17.08
N GLY A 135 -16.10 4.50 15.98
CA GLY A 135 -15.60 5.53 15.08
C GLY A 135 -14.46 6.39 15.64
N ALA A 136 -13.81 5.97 16.75
CA ALA A 136 -12.72 6.75 17.35
C ALA A 136 -11.46 6.79 16.48
N GLU A 137 -11.22 5.80 15.63
CA GLU A 137 -10.06 5.74 14.74
C GLU A 137 -10.39 6.35 13.37
N HIS A 138 -11.53 6.02 12.77
CA HIS A 138 -12.10 6.68 11.59
C HIS A 138 -13.61 6.46 11.49
N ARG A 139 -14.28 7.33 10.75
CA ARG A 139 -15.72 7.25 10.50
C ARG A 139 -16.03 6.83 9.08
N ALA A 140 -17.20 6.26 8.87
CA ALA A 140 -17.74 5.92 7.55
C ALA A 140 -17.65 7.13 6.61
N GLY A 141 -17.17 6.90 5.36
CA GLY A 141 -16.99 7.93 4.34
C GLY A 141 -15.70 8.76 4.45
N GLU A 142 -14.93 8.63 5.53
CA GLU A 142 -13.63 9.28 5.67
C GLU A 142 -12.61 8.70 4.68
N VAL A 143 -11.76 9.57 4.10
CA VAL A 143 -10.71 9.13 3.17
C VAL A 143 -9.58 8.49 3.97
N LEU A 144 -9.29 7.23 3.67
CA LEU A 144 -8.23 6.46 4.33
C LEU A 144 -6.94 6.41 3.52
N VAL A 145 -7.05 6.37 2.20
CA VAL A 145 -5.89 6.40 1.28
C VAL A 145 -6.23 7.29 0.10
N GLU A 146 -5.41 8.29 -0.14
CA GLU A 146 -5.58 9.24 -1.23
C GLU A 146 -5.16 8.67 -2.59
N ALA A 147 -5.84 9.12 -3.65
CA ALA A 147 -5.38 8.88 -5.03
C ALA A 147 -3.97 9.43 -5.23
N GLY A 148 -3.16 8.77 -6.08
CA GLY A 148 -1.75 9.08 -6.28
C GLY A 148 -0.81 8.40 -5.29
N THR A 149 -1.32 7.74 -4.25
CA THR A 149 -0.50 7.01 -3.28
C THR A 149 0.10 5.75 -3.89
N VAL A 150 1.41 5.57 -3.73
CA VAL A 150 2.09 4.29 -4.02
C VAL A 150 1.77 3.31 -2.89
N LEU A 151 1.11 2.21 -3.21
CA LEU A 151 0.61 1.25 -2.23
C LEU A 151 1.73 0.42 -1.61
N THR A 152 1.83 0.49 -0.29
CA THR A 152 2.71 -0.33 0.56
C THR A 152 1.90 -1.43 1.25
N PRO A 153 2.55 -2.45 1.87
CA PRO A 153 1.84 -3.43 2.67
C PRO A 153 0.98 -2.83 3.80
N LEU A 154 1.39 -1.70 4.40
CA LEU A 154 0.59 -1.02 5.42
C LEU A 154 -0.70 -0.44 4.84
N HIS A 155 -0.64 0.18 3.65
CA HIS A 155 -1.84 0.64 2.96
C HIS A 155 -2.81 -0.51 2.67
N LEU A 156 -2.31 -1.72 2.34
CA LEU A 156 -3.18 -2.88 2.11
C LEU A 156 -3.94 -3.30 3.37
N ALA A 157 -3.32 -3.21 4.55
CA ALA A 157 -4.01 -3.48 5.82
C ALA A 157 -5.16 -2.49 6.04
N VAL A 158 -4.94 -1.20 5.76
CA VAL A 158 -5.99 -0.16 5.83
C VAL A 158 -7.11 -0.45 4.83
N LEU A 159 -6.77 -0.82 3.58
CA LEU A 159 -7.76 -1.14 2.55
C LEU A 159 -8.62 -2.36 2.92
N VAL A 160 -8.01 -3.39 3.54
CA VAL A 160 -8.76 -4.54 4.06
C VAL A 160 -9.70 -4.12 5.20
N ALA A 161 -9.22 -3.28 6.12
CA ALA A 161 -10.05 -2.76 7.21
C ALA A 161 -11.22 -1.90 6.71
N ALA A 162 -11.05 -1.25 5.55
CA ALA A 162 -12.09 -0.48 4.86
C ALA A 162 -13.04 -1.36 4.00
N GLY A 163 -12.99 -2.68 4.11
CA GLY A 163 -13.87 -3.58 3.36
C GLY A 163 -13.53 -3.72 1.87
N CYS A 164 -12.39 -3.22 1.41
CA CYS A 164 -12.04 -3.24 0.00
C CYS A 164 -11.54 -4.62 -0.44
N GLU A 165 -12.19 -5.22 -1.42
CA GLU A 165 -11.72 -6.42 -2.13
C GLU A 165 -10.90 -6.06 -3.37
N ARG A 166 -11.35 -5.04 -4.10
CA ARG A 166 -10.76 -4.56 -5.35
C ARG A 166 -10.62 -3.04 -5.32
N ILE A 167 -9.57 -2.55 -5.99
CA ILE A 167 -9.27 -1.12 -6.05
C ILE A 167 -8.92 -0.69 -7.47
N PHE A 168 -9.08 0.59 -7.76
CA PHE A 168 -8.65 1.21 -9.00
C PHE A 168 -7.23 1.73 -8.86
N VAL A 169 -6.36 1.29 -9.75
CA VAL A 169 -4.95 1.69 -9.80
C VAL A 169 -4.57 2.10 -11.21
N TYR A 170 -3.53 2.91 -11.32
CA TYR A 170 -2.95 3.17 -12.64
C TYR A 170 -2.27 1.90 -13.17
N ARG A 171 -2.49 1.61 -14.47
CA ARG A 171 -1.84 0.50 -15.16
C ARG A 171 -0.32 0.72 -15.16
N ARG A 172 0.44 -0.33 -14.93
CA ARG A 172 1.89 -0.28 -15.10
C ARG A 172 2.23 -0.07 -16.58
N PRO A 173 3.15 0.87 -16.90
CA PRO A 173 3.61 1.01 -18.27
C PRO A 173 4.37 -0.24 -18.72
N LEU A 174 4.20 -0.61 -19.98
CA LEU A 174 5.02 -1.61 -20.64
C LEU A 174 6.32 -0.93 -21.12
N LEU A 175 7.47 -1.45 -20.72
CA LEU A 175 8.75 -0.90 -21.10
C LEU A 175 9.50 -1.84 -22.04
N GLY A 176 10.16 -1.23 -23.03
CA GLY A 176 11.15 -1.90 -23.87
C GLY A 176 12.55 -1.36 -23.57
N VAL A 177 13.55 -2.22 -23.64
CA VAL A 177 14.97 -1.85 -23.54
C VAL A 177 15.68 -2.30 -24.80
N ILE A 178 16.39 -1.39 -25.47
CA ILE A 178 17.25 -1.69 -26.60
C ILE A 178 18.65 -1.14 -26.30
N THR A 179 19.63 -2.01 -26.30
CA THR A 179 21.05 -1.62 -26.25
C THR A 179 21.64 -1.64 -27.67
N THR A 180 22.42 -0.65 -28.03
CA THR A 180 23.01 -0.57 -29.36
C THR A 180 24.53 -0.49 -29.30
N GLY A 181 25.19 -1.13 -30.27
CA GLY A 181 26.63 -1.16 -30.44
C GLY A 181 27.06 -2.46 -31.11
N SER A 182 27.79 -2.35 -32.23
CA SER A 182 28.32 -3.52 -32.94
C SER A 182 29.44 -4.25 -32.17
N GLU A 183 29.97 -3.60 -31.13
CA GLU A 183 30.95 -4.18 -30.20
C GLU A 183 30.28 -5.02 -29.09
N LEU A 184 28.96 -4.95 -28.93
CA LEU A 184 28.24 -5.60 -27.81
C LEU A 184 28.08 -7.09 -28.05
N VAL A 185 28.40 -7.89 -27.02
CA VAL A 185 28.17 -9.34 -26.99
C VAL A 185 27.46 -9.77 -25.70
N GLY A 186 26.70 -10.85 -25.78
CA GLY A 186 26.05 -11.45 -24.58
C GLY A 186 27.10 -11.96 -23.59
N VAL A 187 26.68 -12.05 -22.31
CA VAL A 187 27.56 -12.51 -21.21
C VAL A 187 28.00 -13.96 -21.37
N ASP A 188 27.20 -14.78 -22.05
CA ASP A 188 27.41 -16.21 -22.35
C ASP A 188 28.16 -16.47 -23.65
N GLN A 189 28.43 -15.42 -24.40
CA GLN A 189 29.14 -15.55 -25.68
C GLN A 189 30.65 -15.30 -25.53
N PRO A 190 31.49 -16.00 -26.32
CA PRO A 190 32.91 -15.66 -26.44
C PRO A 190 33.07 -14.23 -26.94
N ARG A 191 34.07 -13.52 -26.42
CA ARG A 191 34.35 -12.12 -26.72
C ARG A 191 35.67 -12.03 -27.51
N GLU A 192 35.63 -11.32 -28.61
CA GLU A 192 36.83 -10.87 -29.33
C GLU A 192 37.49 -9.67 -28.60
N ASP A 193 38.74 -9.36 -28.92
CA ASP A 193 39.50 -8.32 -28.21
C ASP A 193 38.90 -6.90 -28.34
N TYR A 194 38.17 -6.63 -29.42
CA TYR A 194 37.49 -5.36 -29.68
C TYR A 194 36.02 -5.32 -29.21
N GLN A 195 35.52 -6.39 -28.65
CA GLN A 195 34.14 -6.49 -28.17
C GLN A 195 34.03 -6.26 -26.65
N VAL A 196 32.89 -5.78 -26.21
CA VAL A 196 32.52 -5.61 -24.79
C VAL A 196 31.22 -6.31 -24.49
N ARG A 197 31.04 -6.77 -23.25
CA ARG A 197 29.76 -7.40 -22.81
C ARG A 197 28.70 -6.34 -22.60
N ASP A 198 27.46 -6.66 -23.04
CA ASP A 198 26.31 -5.81 -22.79
C ASP A 198 25.94 -5.85 -21.29
N THR A 199 26.38 -4.83 -20.59
CA THR A 199 26.08 -4.61 -19.17
C THR A 199 24.79 -3.82 -18.98
N ASN A 200 24.42 -2.96 -19.95
CA ASN A 200 23.30 -2.05 -19.84
C ASN A 200 21.96 -2.76 -19.88
N SER A 201 21.78 -3.75 -20.74
CA SER A 201 20.54 -4.52 -20.81
C SER A 201 20.21 -5.19 -19.49
N ILE A 202 21.20 -5.81 -18.85
CA ILE A 202 21.03 -6.49 -17.56
C ILE A 202 20.77 -5.47 -16.45
N MET A 203 21.58 -4.41 -16.37
CA MET A 203 21.44 -3.38 -15.35
C MET A 203 20.06 -2.69 -15.43
N LEU A 204 19.66 -2.23 -16.60
CA LEU A 204 18.37 -1.55 -16.79
C LEU A 204 17.19 -2.48 -16.50
N THR A 205 17.24 -3.73 -16.97
CA THR A 205 16.21 -4.72 -16.68
C THR A 205 16.06 -4.93 -15.17
N ARG A 206 17.17 -5.04 -14.44
CA ARG A 206 17.13 -5.22 -12.97
C ARG A 206 16.58 -3.99 -12.25
N LEU A 207 16.99 -2.78 -12.64
CA LEU A 207 16.46 -1.53 -12.09
C LEU A 207 14.94 -1.42 -12.31
N LEU A 208 14.44 -1.78 -13.50
CA LEU A 208 13.01 -1.78 -13.79
C LEU A 208 12.26 -2.80 -12.92
N LEU A 209 12.80 -4.01 -12.75
CA LEU A 209 12.21 -5.03 -11.89
C LEU A 209 12.12 -4.57 -10.41
N GLU A 210 13.11 -3.83 -9.90
CA GLU A 210 13.08 -3.25 -8.56
C GLU A 210 11.96 -2.21 -8.40
N LEU A 211 11.60 -1.51 -9.49
CA LEU A 211 10.43 -0.62 -9.53
C LEU A 211 9.10 -1.37 -9.71
N GLY A 212 9.14 -2.69 -9.82
CA GLY A 212 7.98 -3.54 -10.09
C GLY A 212 7.51 -3.50 -11.54
N LEU A 213 8.41 -3.12 -12.46
CA LEU A 213 8.19 -3.07 -13.90
C LEU A 213 8.99 -4.19 -14.54
N ASP A 214 8.31 -5.15 -15.15
CA ASP A 214 8.96 -6.24 -15.90
C ASP A 214 8.93 -5.87 -17.38
N PRO A 215 10.11 -5.57 -18.01
CA PRO A 215 10.13 -5.17 -19.40
C PRO A 215 9.84 -6.37 -20.31
N PRO A 216 8.73 -6.33 -21.08
CA PRO A 216 8.35 -7.43 -21.96
C PRO A 216 9.24 -7.54 -23.20
N PHE A 217 10.13 -6.57 -23.42
CA PHE A 217 11.01 -6.52 -24.57
C PHE A 217 12.40 -6.02 -24.17
N VAL A 218 13.40 -6.86 -24.39
CA VAL A 218 14.82 -6.51 -24.25
C VAL A 218 15.54 -7.02 -25.48
N ALA A 219 16.32 -6.18 -26.13
CA ALA A 219 17.10 -6.53 -27.33
C ALA A 219 18.43 -5.78 -27.38
N THR A 220 19.40 -6.41 -28.02
CA THR A 220 20.66 -5.77 -28.44
C THR A 220 20.69 -5.65 -29.96
N SER A 221 21.05 -4.48 -30.49
CA SER A 221 21.16 -4.23 -31.92
C SER A 221 22.58 -3.76 -32.25
N GLY A 222 23.12 -4.23 -33.37
CA GLY A 222 24.34 -3.63 -33.92
C GLY A 222 24.07 -2.26 -34.55
N ASP A 223 25.13 -1.59 -34.97
CA ASP A 223 25.10 -0.27 -35.63
C ASP A 223 24.64 -0.39 -37.09
N ASP A 224 23.37 -0.76 -37.25
CA ASP A 224 22.70 -0.89 -38.55
C ASP A 224 21.27 -0.35 -38.40
N VAL A 225 20.93 0.66 -39.21
CA VAL A 225 19.63 1.35 -39.14
C VAL A 225 18.45 0.39 -39.37
N ALA A 226 18.58 -0.54 -40.31
CA ALA A 226 17.49 -1.47 -40.63
C ALA A 226 17.20 -2.42 -39.44
N ARG A 227 18.24 -3.01 -38.84
CA ARG A 227 18.14 -3.86 -37.67
C ARG A 227 17.57 -3.11 -36.44
N LEU A 228 18.03 -1.86 -36.27
CA LEU A 228 17.54 -1.02 -35.19
C LEU A 228 16.04 -0.67 -35.38
N CYS A 229 15.65 -0.34 -36.64
CA CYS A 229 14.22 -0.15 -36.96
C CYS A 229 13.41 -1.42 -36.71
N GLU A 230 13.88 -2.60 -37.06
CA GLU A 230 13.18 -3.86 -36.73
C GLU A 230 13.00 -4.05 -35.22
N ALA A 231 14.01 -3.75 -34.41
CA ALA A 231 13.92 -3.81 -32.95
C ALA A 231 12.92 -2.79 -32.40
N ILE A 232 12.96 -1.55 -32.90
CA ILE A 232 12.02 -0.47 -32.53
C ILE A 232 10.58 -0.85 -32.89
N GLU A 233 10.34 -1.36 -34.10
CA GLU A 233 9.00 -1.79 -34.53
C GLU A 233 8.43 -2.90 -33.63
N ARG A 234 9.25 -3.87 -33.25
CA ARG A 234 8.84 -4.92 -32.29
C ARG A 234 8.55 -4.35 -30.90
N ALA A 235 9.22 -3.28 -30.50
CA ALA A 235 9.04 -2.60 -29.21
C ALA A 235 7.89 -1.57 -29.22
N LYS A 236 7.24 -1.25 -30.35
CA LYS A 236 6.15 -0.26 -30.46
C LYS A 236 4.92 -0.59 -29.61
N ARG A 237 4.76 -1.82 -29.17
CA ARG A 237 3.73 -2.21 -28.19
C ARG A 237 4.03 -1.73 -26.75
N CYS A 238 5.27 -1.27 -26.50
CA CYS A 238 5.65 -0.71 -25.21
C CYS A 238 5.21 0.75 -25.11
N ASP A 239 4.84 1.18 -23.91
CA ASP A 239 4.47 2.58 -23.64
C ASP A 239 5.70 3.49 -23.56
N ILE A 240 6.83 2.91 -23.13
CA ILE A 240 8.13 3.59 -22.99
C ILE A 240 9.20 2.70 -23.60
N LEU A 241 10.06 3.28 -24.40
CA LEU A 241 11.23 2.63 -24.96
C LEU A 241 12.49 3.32 -24.47
N VAL A 242 13.38 2.56 -23.84
CA VAL A 242 14.70 3.01 -23.39
C VAL A 242 15.76 2.48 -24.34
N LEU A 243 16.50 3.39 -24.95
CA LEU A 243 17.63 3.05 -25.83
C LEU A 243 18.93 3.52 -25.20
N THR A 244 19.99 2.70 -25.30
CA THR A 244 21.34 3.05 -24.86
C THR A 244 22.37 2.73 -25.96
N GLY A 245 23.37 3.60 -26.12
CA GLY A 245 24.33 3.54 -27.20
C GLY A 245 23.86 4.35 -28.42
N GLY A 246 24.75 4.71 -29.32
CA GLY A 246 24.47 5.39 -30.59
C GLY A 246 23.71 6.73 -30.48
N VAL A 247 23.83 7.46 -29.36
CA VAL A 247 23.06 8.69 -29.09
C VAL A 247 23.92 9.94 -28.95
N SER A 248 25.20 9.86 -29.34
CA SER A 248 26.15 10.98 -29.27
C SER A 248 26.39 11.59 -30.66
N VAL A 249 26.91 12.80 -30.71
CA VAL A 249 27.34 13.50 -31.98
C VAL A 249 28.57 12.84 -32.66
N GLY A 250 28.67 11.52 -32.61
CA GLY A 250 29.72 10.73 -33.26
C GLY A 250 29.47 10.50 -34.75
N LEU A 251 30.47 9.95 -35.43
CA LEU A 251 30.40 9.60 -36.86
C LEU A 251 29.33 8.53 -37.20
N VAL A 252 28.74 7.88 -36.18
CA VAL A 252 27.79 6.78 -36.34
C VAL A 252 26.65 6.96 -35.32
N ASP A 253 25.90 8.06 -35.40
CA ASP A 253 24.71 8.28 -34.56
C ASP A 253 23.44 7.79 -35.29
N LEU A 254 23.16 6.49 -35.18
CA LEU A 254 22.08 5.84 -35.92
C LEU A 254 20.73 5.84 -35.19
N VAL A 255 20.73 6.05 -33.88
CA VAL A 255 19.50 5.98 -33.07
C VAL A 255 18.51 7.07 -33.44
N PRO A 256 18.85 8.37 -33.52
CA PRO A 256 17.93 9.40 -33.98
C PRO A 256 17.36 9.11 -35.38
N THR A 257 18.23 8.72 -36.34
CA THR A 257 17.81 8.38 -37.70
C THR A 257 16.79 7.21 -37.71
N ALA A 258 17.05 6.16 -36.95
CA ALA A 258 16.14 5.01 -36.84
C ALA A 258 14.80 5.39 -36.18
N LEU A 259 14.85 6.19 -35.12
CA LEU A 259 13.65 6.67 -34.45
C LEU A 259 12.78 7.52 -35.38
N GLU A 260 13.37 8.46 -36.11
CA GLU A 260 12.66 9.28 -37.10
C GLU A 260 12.08 8.41 -38.22
N ALA A 261 12.85 7.44 -38.76
CA ALA A 261 12.34 6.49 -39.76
C ALA A 261 11.15 5.64 -39.24
N CYS A 262 11.14 5.35 -37.94
CA CYS A 262 10.03 4.64 -37.29
C CYS A 262 8.87 5.55 -36.83
N GLY A 263 8.92 6.86 -37.17
CA GLY A 263 7.84 7.82 -36.89
C GLY A 263 7.85 8.42 -35.48
N PHE A 264 8.97 8.39 -34.77
CA PHE A 264 9.14 9.11 -33.52
C PHE A 264 9.52 10.57 -33.78
N GLU A 265 8.96 11.48 -32.99
CA GLU A 265 9.28 12.91 -33.06
C GLU A 265 10.26 13.27 -31.94
N LYS A 266 11.26 14.05 -32.30
CA LYS A 266 12.23 14.56 -31.33
C LYS A 266 11.63 15.70 -30.51
N VAL A 267 11.63 15.60 -29.21
CA VAL A 267 11.13 16.63 -28.29
C VAL A 267 12.23 17.58 -27.82
N PHE A 268 13.46 17.09 -27.64
CA PHE A 268 14.62 17.90 -27.23
C PHE A 268 15.97 17.29 -27.67
#